data_49517e3fd94a56743ffca8ee3d8f7ab9
#
_entry.id   49517e3fd94a56743ffca8ee3d8f7ab9
#
_cell.length_a   1.000
_cell.length_b   1.000
_cell.length_c   1.000
_cell.angle_alpha   90.00
_cell.angle_beta   90.00
_cell.angle_gamma   90.00
#
_symmetry.space_group_name_H-M   'P 1'
#
loop_
_entity.id
_entity.type
_entity.pdbx_description
1 polymer ?
#
loop_
_entity_poly.entity_id
_entity_poly.type
_entity_poly.pdbx_seq_one_letter_code
_entity_poly.pdbx_strand_id
1 'polypeptide(L)'
;MDEREERVVKTRSTAGTQQNKTRRRPRRIAGGPEDIRMDSNRIPPSKRRKKSRRARRRRRNMLIRTLLVIILIIVAVGGLIFWKRYGSSNEKANLEQYYGMTGTDDIAVIVNNQVIAKADNGEYGAGGRLIDGQDYIEYSVLHDFVNKRFYWDANENLLLYTLPQGSVVANIGSKEYTEVSEQKSEEYVIWQTVDNKAYVALDFVKKYTNMECKEYQNPNRVMIVNEFGKTTVAEMKRDTQVRFQGGVKSIILTEVKKSEKVTVIEDEDGWKKVRTSDGFIGYVQTNSLKHIKEETISSSFEEPQYTGISKDYKINMAWHNVENTTANGYIQDMLASTKGLTTIAPTWFHIADTQGNLNSIADADYVNYAHQSNLEVWAVLRDFHGGINSADETYEVLSHTSRRTNLIDQVIASALQAG
;
A
#
# COMPACT_ATOMS: atom_id res chain seq x y z
N MET A 1 -35.55 12.86 -12.22
CA MET A 1 -36.32 11.72 -11.79
C MET A 1 -35.67 11.25 -10.53
N ASP A 2 -36.02 11.87 -9.45
CA ASP A 2 -37.10 11.57 -8.48
C ASP A 2 -36.76 10.32 -7.69
N GLU A 3 -36.47 10.55 -6.50
CA GLU A 3 -37.14 10.64 -5.17
C GLU A 3 -36.91 9.32 -4.41
N ARG A 4 -36.68 9.21 -3.12
CA ARG A 4 -37.25 9.91 -1.94
C ARG A 4 -36.42 9.61 -0.69
N GLU A 5 -36.37 10.62 0.14
CA GLU A 5 -36.08 10.57 1.57
C GLU A 5 -37.08 9.68 2.33
N GLU A 6 -36.62 9.06 3.41
CA GLU A 6 -37.49 8.86 4.58
C GLU A 6 -36.73 9.08 5.88
N ARG A 7 -37.04 10.19 6.51
CA ARG A 7 -36.85 10.51 7.92
C ARG A 7 -37.85 9.73 8.76
N VAL A 8 -37.42 9.13 9.84
CA VAL A 8 -38.31 8.81 10.96
C VAL A 8 -37.76 9.44 12.24
N VAL A 9 -38.49 10.46 12.64
CA VAL A 9 -38.51 11.11 13.94
C VAL A 9 -39.28 10.24 14.93
N LYS A 10 -38.78 10.09 16.15
CA LYS A 10 -39.63 9.82 17.35
C LYS A 10 -39.01 10.48 18.58
N THR A 11 -39.52 11.58 18.87
CA THR A 11 -40.35 12.09 19.97
C THR A 11 -40.13 11.52 21.37
N ARG A 12 -39.79 12.47 22.21
CA ARG A 12 -39.82 12.49 23.67
C ARG A 12 -41.22 12.10 24.20
N SER A 13 -41.21 11.46 25.35
CA SER A 13 -42.32 11.64 26.32
C SER A 13 -41.75 11.72 27.72
N THR A 14 -42.15 12.75 28.35
CA THR A 14 -41.91 13.30 29.66
C THR A 14 -42.86 12.71 30.73
N ALA A 15 -42.39 12.87 31.99
CA ALA A 15 -43.17 13.15 33.21
C ALA A 15 -43.90 11.95 33.83
N GLY A 16 -43.80 11.81 35.06
CA GLY A 16 -44.02 12.53 36.26
C GLY A 16 -44.32 11.51 37.37
N THR A 17 -44.07 11.66 38.51
CA THR A 17 -44.63 12.43 39.58
C THR A 17 -44.41 11.66 40.87
N GLN A 18 -43.94 12.38 41.84
CA GLN A 18 -43.88 12.06 43.28
C GLN A 18 -45.22 11.57 43.81
N GLN A 19 -45.18 10.68 44.76
CA GLN A 19 -46.07 10.75 45.90
C GLN A 19 -45.47 10.14 47.18
N ASN A 20 -45.24 11.03 48.11
CA ASN A 20 -45.09 10.85 49.55
C ASN A 20 -46.34 10.21 50.15
N LYS A 21 -46.21 9.25 51.01
CA LYS A 21 -47.21 8.98 52.03
C LYS A 21 -46.56 8.51 53.36
N THR A 22 -46.46 9.46 54.24
CA THR A 22 -46.49 9.33 55.70
C THR A 22 -47.75 8.63 56.16
N ARG A 23 -47.65 7.78 57.20
CA ARG A 23 -48.60 7.64 58.30
C ARG A 23 -48.20 6.43 59.15
N ARG A 24 -47.99 6.65 60.33
CA ARG A 24 -48.64 6.95 61.66
C ARG A 24 -48.59 5.73 62.54
N ARG A 25 -47.98 5.90 63.68
CA ARG A 25 -48.19 5.08 64.90
C ARG A 25 -49.63 5.20 65.36
N PRO A 26 -50.17 4.20 66.08
CA PRO A 26 -51.10 4.43 67.12
C PRO A 26 -50.58 4.11 68.52
N ARG A 27 -51.21 4.79 69.39
CA ARG A 27 -50.98 5.01 70.82
C ARG A 27 -51.40 3.80 71.69
N ARG A 28 -50.83 3.82 72.87
CA ARG A 28 -51.20 3.14 74.10
C ARG A 28 -52.71 3.20 74.38
N ILE A 29 -53.16 2.10 75.06
CA ILE A 29 -54.22 2.14 76.07
C ILE A 29 -53.76 1.33 77.23
N ALA A 30 -53.97 1.91 78.44
CA ALA A 30 -53.63 1.42 79.75
C ALA A 30 -54.83 0.62 80.32
N GLY A 31 -54.51 -0.26 81.23
CA GLY A 31 -55.48 -0.92 82.08
C GLY A 31 -54.81 -1.97 82.93
N GLY A 32 -54.53 -1.67 84.23
CA GLY A 32 -54.27 -2.62 85.23
C GLY A 32 -55.61 -2.95 85.96
N PRO A 33 -55.69 -3.56 87.12
CA PRO A 33 -54.63 -4.04 87.99
C PRO A 33 -54.93 -5.47 88.65
N GLU A 34 -54.20 -5.73 89.69
CA GLU A 34 -54.44 -6.71 90.86
C GLU A 34 -53.95 -8.14 90.63
N ASP A 35 -53.15 -8.45 91.44
CA ASP A 35 -52.83 -8.98 92.81
C ASP A 35 -52.72 -10.52 92.86
N ILE A 36 -51.73 -10.96 93.55
CA ILE A 36 -51.62 -11.91 94.62
C ILE A 36 -50.35 -12.76 94.54
N ARG A 37 -49.48 -12.48 95.53
CA ARG A 37 -48.67 -13.23 96.45
C ARG A 37 -47.98 -14.59 96.08
N MET A 38 -46.74 -14.59 96.51
CA MET A 38 -45.92 -15.66 97.14
C MET A 38 -45.47 -16.81 96.22
N ASP A 39 -44.25 -17.24 96.22
CA ASP A 39 -43.34 -17.60 97.29
C ASP A 39 -41.89 -17.78 96.73
N SER A 40 -40.94 -17.76 97.65
CA SER A 40 -39.52 -17.98 97.64
C SER A 40 -39.09 -19.22 96.87
N ASN A 41 -38.10 -19.09 96.02
CA ASN A 41 -36.93 -19.97 95.99
C ASN A 41 -35.74 -19.37 95.32
N ARG A 42 -34.67 -19.08 96.04
CA ARG A 42 -33.37 -18.63 95.58
C ARG A 42 -32.68 -19.76 94.83
N ILE A 43 -32.44 -19.59 93.53
CA ILE A 43 -31.51 -20.42 92.80
C ILE A 43 -30.33 -19.54 92.35
N PRO A 44 -29.08 -19.92 92.59
CA PRO A 44 -27.91 -19.03 92.28
C PRO A 44 -27.66 -18.86 90.76
N PRO A 45 -27.08 -17.76 90.33
CA PRO A 45 -26.91 -17.44 88.88
C PRO A 45 -25.91 -18.40 88.23
N SER A 46 -26.40 -19.24 87.34
CA SER A 46 -25.63 -20.26 86.64
C SER A 46 -24.57 -19.64 85.76
N LYS A 47 -23.37 -20.17 85.78
CA LYS A 47 -22.17 -19.88 85.03
C LYS A 47 -22.37 -20.05 83.44
N ARG A 48 -23.58 -20.25 82.97
CA ARG A 48 -23.92 -20.52 81.54
C ARG A 48 -23.86 -19.32 80.61
N ARG A 49 -23.95 -18.09 81.11
CA ARG A 49 -23.99 -16.87 80.19
C ARG A 49 -22.66 -16.43 79.59
N LYS A 50 -21.52 -16.78 80.18
CA LYS A 50 -20.20 -16.37 79.65
C LYS A 50 -19.70 -17.22 78.46
N LYS A 51 -20.09 -18.53 78.39
CA LYS A 51 -19.71 -19.41 77.24
C LYS A 51 -20.43 -19.05 75.98
N SER A 52 -21.66 -18.57 76.00
CA SER A 52 -22.43 -18.19 74.80
C SER A 52 -21.89 -16.91 74.10
N ARG A 53 -21.41 -15.94 74.85
CA ARG A 53 -20.83 -14.72 74.32
C ARG A 53 -19.49 -14.94 73.59
N ARG A 54 -18.65 -15.86 74.16
CA ARG A 54 -17.35 -16.25 73.48
C ARG A 54 -17.61 -17.06 72.19
N ALA A 55 -18.57 -17.96 72.22
CA ALA A 55 -18.95 -18.73 71.01
C ALA A 55 -19.55 -17.84 69.89
N ARG A 56 -20.41 -16.87 70.26
CA ARG A 56 -20.94 -15.86 69.27
C ARG A 56 -19.85 -14.98 68.74
N ARG A 57 -18.86 -14.53 69.54
CA ARG A 57 -17.70 -13.75 69.03
C ARG A 57 -16.81 -14.59 68.09
N ARG A 58 -16.57 -15.89 68.42
CA ARG A 58 -15.81 -16.80 67.57
C ARG A 58 -16.52 -17.01 66.21
N ARG A 59 -17.84 -17.27 66.20
CA ARG A 59 -18.65 -17.43 65.00
C ARG A 59 -18.66 -16.13 64.20
N ARG A 60 -18.81 -14.95 64.81
CA ARG A 60 -18.76 -13.66 64.14
C ARG A 60 -17.39 -13.39 63.52
N ASN A 61 -16.32 -13.67 64.26
CA ASN A 61 -14.95 -13.51 63.74
C ASN A 61 -14.65 -14.50 62.59
N MET A 62 -15.20 -15.72 62.70
CA MET A 62 -15.08 -16.72 61.62
C MET A 62 -15.86 -16.29 60.38
N LEU A 63 -17.08 -15.77 60.54
CA LEU A 63 -17.87 -15.20 59.44
C LEU A 63 -17.21 -13.98 58.82
N ILE A 64 -16.60 -13.10 59.60
CA ILE A 64 -15.85 -11.95 59.09
C ILE A 64 -14.61 -12.42 58.32
N ARG A 65 -13.88 -13.44 58.83
CA ARG A 65 -12.72 -14.01 58.08
C ARG A 65 -13.12 -14.68 56.79
N THR A 66 -14.21 -15.48 56.79
CA THR A 66 -14.76 -16.07 55.56
C THR A 66 -15.23 -15.01 54.56
N LEU A 67 -15.89 -13.96 55.03
CA LEU A 67 -16.31 -12.85 54.17
C LEU A 67 -15.11 -12.13 53.56
N LEU A 68 -14.06 -11.86 54.34
CA LEU A 68 -12.82 -11.26 53.85
C LEU A 68 -12.14 -12.15 52.81
N VAL A 69 -12.08 -13.47 53.03
CA VAL A 69 -11.53 -14.41 52.05
C VAL A 69 -12.36 -14.42 50.76
N ILE A 70 -13.69 -14.40 50.85
CA ILE A 70 -14.58 -14.32 49.67
C ILE A 70 -14.37 -13.01 48.92
N ILE A 71 -14.27 -11.86 49.59
CA ILE A 71 -13.97 -10.57 48.98
C ILE A 71 -12.61 -10.61 48.28
N LEU A 72 -11.61 -11.20 48.92
CA LEU A 72 -10.26 -11.31 48.32
C LEU A 72 -10.25 -12.17 47.06
N ILE A 73 -11.03 -13.28 47.06
CA ILE A 73 -11.23 -14.14 45.90
C ILE A 73 -11.96 -13.34 44.77
N ILE A 74 -13.01 -12.59 45.10
CA ILE A 74 -13.75 -11.78 44.14
C ILE A 74 -12.84 -10.70 43.52
N VAL A 75 -12.02 -10.03 44.35
CA VAL A 75 -11.04 -9.03 43.88
C VAL A 75 -9.97 -9.70 43.00
N ALA A 76 -9.47 -10.87 43.41
CA ALA A 76 -8.48 -11.60 42.60
C ALA A 76 -9.05 -12.07 41.26
N VAL A 77 -10.26 -12.67 41.28
CA VAL A 77 -10.96 -13.09 40.03
C VAL A 77 -11.33 -11.91 39.18
N GLY A 78 -11.86 -10.82 39.78
CA GLY A 78 -12.15 -9.59 39.10
C GLY A 78 -10.89 -8.93 38.47
N GLY A 79 -9.79 -8.94 39.20
CA GLY A 79 -8.47 -8.51 38.74
C GLY A 79 -7.95 -9.34 37.57
N LEU A 80 -8.08 -10.67 37.64
CA LEU A 80 -7.71 -11.59 36.55
C LEU A 80 -8.56 -11.35 35.28
N ILE A 81 -9.89 -11.21 35.47
CA ILE A 81 -10.81 -10.91 34.34
C ILE A 81 -10.48 -9.56 33.75
N PHE A 82 -10.24 -8.53 34.55
CA PHE A 82 -9.85 -7.22 34.13
C PHE A 82 -8.51 -7.25 33.36
N TRP A 83 -7.50 -7.94 33.91
CA TRP A 83 -6.19 -8.09 33.26
C TRP A 83 -6.29 -8.87 31.96
N LYS A 84 -7.08 -9.98 31.93
CA LYS A 84 -7.34 -10.72 30.68
C LYS A 84 -8.08 -9.87 29.64
N ARG A 85 -8.97 -8.97 30.07
CA ARG A 85 -9.76 -8.13 29.17
C ARG A 85 -9.01 -6.88 28.68
N TYR A 86 -8.19 -6.26 29.53
CA TYR A 86 -7.55 -4.97 29.27
C TYR A 86 -6.01 -5.02 29.27
N GLY A 87 -5.38 -6.07 29.73
CA GLY A 87 -3.93 -6.25 29.69
C GLY A 87 -3.40 -6.37 28.26
N SER A 88 -2.14 -5.98 28.02
CA SER A 88 -1.49 -6.12 26.73
C SER A 88 -1.25 -7.58 26.35
N SER A 89 -1.35 -7.91 25.05
CA SER A 89 -0.89 -9.19 24.52
C SER A 89 0.63 -9.20 24.39
N ASN A 90 1.25 -10.35 24.68
CA ASN A 90 2.67 -10.63 24.42
C ASN A 90 2.86 -11.61 23.24
N GLU A 91 1.78 -11.87 22.50
CA GLU A 91 1.81 -12.74 21.34
C GLU A 91 2.63 -12.09 20.22
N LYS A 92 3.59 -12.83 19.69
CA LYS A 92 4.43 -12.39 18.56
C LYS A 92 3.87 -12.91 17.24
N ALA A 93 3.99 -12.11 16.20
CA ALA A 93 3.59 -12.50 14.86
C ALA A 93 4.49 -13.60 14.31
N ASN A 94 3.93 -14.50 13.52
CA ASN A 94 4.70 -15.29 12.60
C ASN A 94 5.13 -14.36 11.43
N LEU A 95 6.40 -14.02 11.37
CA LEU A 95 6.93 -13.06 10.41
C LEU A 95 6.92 -13.59 8.98
N GLU A 96 7.14 -14.90 8.78
CA GLU A 96 7.06 -15.52 7.46
C GLU A 96 5.64 -15.35 6.88
N GLN A 97 4.63 -15.68 7.68
CA GLN A 97 3.24 -15.47 7.30
C GLN A 97 2.90 -13.98 7.12
N TYR A 98 3.47 -13.10 7.98
CA TYR A 98 3.26 -11.65 7.88
C TYR A 98 3.77 -11.10 6.56
N TYR A 99 4.88 -11.61 6.05
CA TYR A 99 5.51 -11.20 4.79
C TYR A 99 5.12 -12.06 3.59
N GLY A 100 4.21 -13.05 3.76
CA GLY A 100 3.76 -13.92 2.67
C GLY A 100 4.85 -14.84 2.11
N MET A 101 5.84 -15.17 2.95
CA MET A 101 6.93 -16.07 2.58
C MET A 101 6.45 -17.53 2.64
N THR A 102 6.84 -18.31 1.65
CA THR A 102 6.49 -19.73 1.49
C THR A 102 7.73 -20.64 1.50
N GLY A 103 8.91 -20.07 1.30
CA GLY A 103 10.18 -20.78 1.26
C GLY A 103 11.32 -20.01 1.92
N THR A 104 12.43 -20.69 2.17
CA THR A 104 13.64 -20.13 2.81
C THR A 104 14.35 -19.11 1.94
N ASP A 105 14.20 -19.23 0.62
CA ASP A 105 14.83 -18.36 -0.36
C ASP A 105 13.96 -17.14 -0.70
N ASP A 106 12.76 -17.07 -0.14
CA ASP A 106 11.90 -15.90 -0.31
C ASP A 106 12.50 -14.67 0.38
N ILE A 107 12.36 -13.53 -0.28
CA ILE A 107 12.74 -12.21 0.23
C ILE A 107 11.48 -11.36 0.33
N ALA A 108 11.16 -10.94 1.52
CA ALA A 108 10.05 -10.02 1.74
C ALA A 108 10.41 -8.63 1.19
N VAL A 109 9.60 -8.10 0.29
CA VAL A 109 9.81 -6.78 -0.30
C VAL A 109 8.92 -5.75 0.40
N ILE A 110 9.54 -4.68 0.85
CA ILE A 110 8.90 -3.50 1.40
C ILE A 110 9.24 -2.32 0.50
N VAL A 111 8.24 -1.66 -0.07
CA VAL A 111 8.44 -0.47 -0.91
C VAL A 111 7.86 0.73 -0.19
N ASN A 112 8.69 1.74 0.08
CA ASN A 112 8.33 2.95 0.82
C ASN A 112 7.67 2.63 2.18
N ASN A 113 6.36 2.75 2.26
CA ASN A 113 5.59 2.53 3.48
C ASN A 113 4.63 1.34 3.36
N GLN A 114 4.86 0.43 2.41
CA GLN A 114 4.00 -0.71 2.12
C GLN A 114 4.77 -2.04 2.15
N VAL A 115 4.23 -3.03 2.85
CA VAL A 115 4.65 -4.44 2.72
C VAL A 115 3.94 -5.03 1.52
N ILE A 116 4.68 -5.51 0.53
CA ILE A 116 4.11 -5.96 -0.76
C ILE A 116 3.18 -7.15 -0.61
N ALA A 117 3.51 -8.11 0.26
CA ALA A 117 2.64 -9.26 0.55
C ALA A 117 1.20 -8.90 1.00
N LYS A 118 0.97 -7.63 1.34
CA LYS A 118 -0.32 -7.08 1.78
C LYS A 118 -0.89 -6.06 0.82
N ALA A 119 -0.39 -6.00 -0.41
CA ALA A 119 -1.00 -5.20 -1.46
C ALA A 119 -2.46 -5.65 -1.66
N ASP A 120 -3.33 -4.73 -2.06
CA ASP A 120 -4.79 -4.90 -2.04
C ASP A 120 -5.30 -6.13 -2.79
N ASN A 121 -4.58 -6.63 -3.78
CA ASN A 121 -4.93 -7.83 -4.55
C ASN A 121 -4.36 -9.14 -3.97
N GLY A 122 -3.42 -9.09 -3.01
CA GLY A 122 -2.87 -10.27 -2.34
C GLY A 122 -2.10 -11.27 -3.23
N GLU A 123 -1.75 -10.89 -4.45
CA GLU A 123 -1.16 -11.79 -5.46
C GLU A 123 0.37 -11.87 -5.41
N TYR A 124 1.03 -10.95 -4.70
CA TYR A 124 2.49 -10.78 -4.82
C TYR A 124 3.32 -11.72 -3.94
N GLY A 125 2.76 -12.32 -2.90
CA GLY A 125 3.54 -13.11 -1.94
C GLY A 125 4.66 -12.27 -1.30
N ALA A 126 5.85 -12.86 -1.12
CA ALA A 126 7.01 -12.16 -0.54
C ALA A 126 7.53 -11.03 -1.46
N GLY A 127 7.41 -11.19 -2.77
CA GLY A 127 7.78 -10.21 -3.78
C GLY A 127 9.23 -10.27 -4.25
N GLY A 128 10.09 -11.04 -3.61
CA GLY A 128 11.47 -11.25 -4.01
C GLY A 128 11.98 -12.65 -3.70
N ARG A 129 13.14 -13.00 -4.23
CA ARG A 129 13.77 -14.31 -4.05
C ARG A 129 15.29 -14.24 -4.10
N LEU A 130 15.95 -15.00 -3.24
CA LEU A 130 17.38 -15.23 -3.29
C LEU A 130 17.66 -16.38 -4.30
N ILE A 131 18.43 -16.11 -5.35
CA ILE A 131 18.76 -17.10 -6.38
C ILE A 131 20.28 -17.06 -6.59
N ASP A 132 20.96 -18.18 -6.37
CA ASP A 132 22.42 -18.30 -6.51
C ASP A 132 23.22 -17.22 -5.73
N GLY A 133 22.70 -16.81 -4.58
CA GLY A 133 23.32 -15.80 -3.72
C GLY A 133 23.11 -14.35 -4.13
N GLN A 134 22.27 -14.10 -5.14
CA GLN A 134 21.88 -12.78 -5.62
C GLN A 134 20.42 -12.51 -5.29
N ASP A 135 20.11 -11.29 -4.86
CA ASP A 135 18.72 -10.84 -4.57
C ASP A 135 17.99 -10.45 -5.87
N TYR A 136 16.82 -11.03 -6.05
CA TYR A 136 15.93 -10.74 -7.17
C TYR A 136 14.60 -10.22 -6.70
N ILE A 137 14.03 -9.30 -7.45
CA ILE A 137 12.66 -8.80 -7.29
C ILE A 137 11.74 -9.41 -8.35
N GLU A 138 10.55 -9.86 -7.98
CA GLU A 138 9.55 -10.34 -8.94
C GLU A 138 9.17 -9.19 -9.89
N TYR A 139 9.07 -9.50 -11.20
CA TYR A 139 8.81 -8.48 -12.22
C TYR A 139 7.52 -7.69 -11.99
N SER A 140 6.44 -8.36 -11.54
CA SER A 140 5.19 -7.67 -11.20
C SER A 140 5.37 -6.62 -10.11
N VAL A 141 6.15 -6.95 -9.07
CA VAL A 141 6.49 -6.01 -7.98
C VAL A 141 7.37 -4.87 -8.48
N LEU A 142 8.38 -5.20 -9.30
CA LEU A 142 9.24 -4.20 -9.93
C LEU A 142 8.41 -3.21 -10.74
N HIS A 143 7.57 -3.71 -11.64
CA HIS A 143 6.76 -2.90 -12.55
C HIS A 143 5.71 -2.07 -11.80
N ASP A 144 4.98 -2.65 -10.84
CA ASP A 144 3.83 -1.99 -10.24
C ASP A 144 4.22 -1.02 -9.12
N PHE A 145 5.31 -1.28 -8.39
CA PHE A 145 5.68 -0.52 -7.19
C PHE A 145 7.02 0.20 -7.26
N VAL A 146 7.92 -0.21 -8.14
CA VAL A 146 9.29 0.34 -8.15
C VAL A 146 9.56 1.17 -9.39
N ASN A 147 9.45 0.58 -10.59
CA ASN A 147 9.75 1.27 -11.83
C ASN A 147 9.02 0.68 -13.04
N LYS A 148 7.99 1.37 -13.51
CA LYS A 148 7.14 0.99 -14.65
C LYS A 148 7.83 1.03 -16.02
N ARG A 149 9.07 1.53 -16.10
CA ARG A 149 9.83 1.56 -17.36
C ARG A 149 10.46 0.22 -17.71
N PHE A 150 10.55 -0.68 -16.75
CA PHE A 150 10.91 -2.07 -17.05
C PHE A 150 9.72 -2.75 -17.73
N TYR A 151 9.96 -3.31 -18.88
CA TYR A 151 8.97 -4.03 -19.67
C TYR A 151 9.47 -5.45 -19.95
N TRP A 152 8.65 -6.44 -19.66
CA TRP A 152 8.90 -7.83 -20.01
C TRP A 152 8.07 -8.19 -21.24
N ASP A 153 8.76 -8.47 -22.35
CA ASP A 153 8.17 -9.09 -23.53
C ASP A 153 8.15 -10.61 -23.33
N ALA A 154 6.98 -11.12 -22.96
CA ALA A 154 6.80 -12.55 -22.71
C ALA A 154 6.81 -13.39 -24.00
N ASN A 155 6.56 -12.77 -25.18
CA ASN A 155 6.55 -13.48 -26.47
C ASN A 155 7.98 -13.75 -26.97
N GLU A 156 8.89 -12.84 -26.70
CA GLU A 156 10.29 -12.92 -27.14
C GLU A 156 11.26 -13.22 -25.98
N ASN A 157 10.74 -13.32 -24.75
CA ASN A 157 11.56 -13.52 -23.53
C ASN A 157 12.66 -12.47 -23.36
N LEU A 158 12.29 -11.21 -23.51
CA LEU A 158 13.17 -10.07 -23.36
C LEU A 158 12.76 -9.20 -22.18
N LEU A 159 13.74 -8.75 -21.41
CA LEU A 159 13.56 -7.64 -20.47
C LEU A 159 14.09 -6.37 -21.12
N LEU A 160 13.24 -5.33 -21.14
CA LEU A 160 13.56 -4.03 -21.72
C LEU A 160 13.49 -2.93 -20.66
N TYR A 161 14.35 -1.93 -20.83
CA TYR A 161 14.24 -0.65 -20.13
C TYR A 161 14.48 0.49 -21.12
N THR A 162 13.61 1.50 -21.12
CA THR A 162 13.70 2.60 -22.08
C THR A 162 14.50 3.76 -21.51
N LEU A 163 15.56 4.14 -22.19
CA LEU A 163 16.39 5.32 -21.96
C LEU A 163 16.04 6.44 -22.95
N PRO A 164 16.42 7.71 -22.69
CA PRO A 164 16.21 8.80 -23.65
C PRO A 164 16.86 8.57 -25.02
N GLN A 165 17.98 7.85 -25.06
CA GLN A 165 18.78 7.62 -26.25
C GLN A 165 18.52 6.28 -26.93
N GLY A 166 17.74 5.39 -26.32
CA GLY A 166 17.50 4.04 -26.85
C GLY A 166 16.97 3.10 -25.78
N SER A 167 17.26 1.83 -25.91
CA SER A 167 16.78 0.78 -25.01
C SER A 167 17.91 -0.03 -24.40
N VAL A 168 17.67 -0.52 -23.20
CA VAL A 168 18.41 -1.63 -22.59
C VAL A 168 17.61 -2.89 -22.90
N VAL A 169 18.26 -3.93 -23.42
CA VAL A 169 17.63 -5.21 -23.78
C VAL A 169 18.45 -6.36 -23.25
N ALA A 170 17.83 -7.23 -22.45
CA ALA A 170 18.46 -8.41 -21.90
C ALA A 170 17.63 -9.67 -22.20
N ASN A 171 18.28 -10.71 -22.73
CA ASN A 171 17.67 -12.03 -22.91
C ASN A 171 17.49 -12.75 -21.57
N ILE A 172 16.48 -13.64 -21.50
CA ILE A 172 16.26 -14.48 -20.33
C ILE A 172 17.51 -15.33 -20.03
N GLY A 173 17.87 -15.44 -18.76
CA GLY A 173 19.00 -16.24 -18.30
C GLY A 173 20.39 -15.71 -18.68
N SER A 174 20.47 -14.52 -19.29
CA SER A 174 21.71 -13.91 -19.72
C SER A 174 22.34 -13.03 -18.64
N LYS A 175 23.67 -13.00 -18.64
CA LYS A 175 24.47 -11.99 -17.96
C LYS A 175 24.81 -10.81 -18.87
N GLU A 176 24.63 -10.99 -20.18
CA GLU A 176 24.89 -9.98 -21.21
C GLU A 176 23.61 -9.22 -21.56
N TYR A 177 23.78 -7.97 -21.92
CA TYR A 177 22.69 -7.08 -22.36
C TYR A 177 23.22 -6.05 -23.35
N THR A 178 22.32 -5.51 -24.14
CA THR A 178 22.61 -4.37 -25.03
C THR A 178 22.05 -3.10 -24.38
N GLU A 179 22.85 -2.04 -24.29
CA GLU A 179 22.44 -0.71 -23.87
C GLU A 179 22.74 0.29 -24.97
N VAL A 180 21.74 0.85 -25.61
CA VAL A 180 21.87 1.83 -26.71
C VAL A 180 22.89 1.37 -27.76
N SER A 181 22.79 0.13 -28.23
CA SER A 181 23.68 -0.54 -29.21
C SER A 181 25.05 -0.98 -28.68
N GLU A 182 25.39 -0.75 -27.41
CA GLU A 182 26.61 -1.27 -26.79
C GLU A 182 26.34 -2.58 -26.07
N GLN A 183 27.22 -3.58 -26.26
CA GLN A 183 27.18 -4.84 -25.49
C GLN A 183 27.83 -4.62 -24.14
N LYS A 184 27.12 -5.02 -23.06
CA LYS A 184 27.56 -4.96 -21.67
C LYS A 184 27.30 -6.29 -20.98
N SER A 185 27.93 -6.53 -19.84
CA SER A 185 27.72 -7.74 -19.04
C SER A 185 27.78 -7.46 -17.54
N GLU A 186 27.13 -8.34 -16.77
CA GLU A 186 27.16 -8.37 -15.32
C GLU A 186 27.79 -9.69 -14.82
N GLU A 187 28.16 -9.73 -13.55
CA GLU A 187 28.65 -10.96 -12.92
C GLU A 187 27.53 -11.96 -12.59
N TYR A 188 26.28 -11.53 -12.64
CA TYR A 188 25.06 -12.27 -12.30
C TYR A 188 24.11 -12.35 -13.49
N VAL A 189 23.16 -13.28 -13.46
CA VAL A 189 22.05 -13.35 -14.43
C VAL A 189 21.13 -12.16 -14.21
N ILE A 190 20.88 -11.37 -15.28
CA ILE A 190 20.15 -10.11 -15.18
C ILE A 190 18.67 -10.37 -14.80
N TRP A 191 18.06 -11.34 -15.46
CA TRP A 191 16.71 -11.78 -15.15
C TRP A 191 16.46 -13.22 -15.58
N GLN A 192 15.52 -13.88 -14.89
CA GLN A 192 15.20 -15.28 -15.13
C GLN A 192 13.79 -15.61 -14.64
N THR A 193 13.27 -16.78 -15.05
CA THR A 193 11.98 -17.27 -14.57
C THR A 193 12.16 -18.44 -13.60
N VAL A 194 11.43 -18.40 -12.49
CA VAL A 194 11.35 -19.47 -11.51
C VAL A 194 9.88 -19.67 -11.15
N ASP A 195 9.39 -20.90 -11.18
CA ASP A 195 8.00 -21.23 -10.84
C ASP A 195 6.96 -20.38 -11.63
N ASN A 196 7.20 -20.17 -12.93
CA ASN A 196 6.40 -19.34 -13.84
C ASN A 196 6.33 -17.84 -13.50
N LYS A 197 7.21 -17.36 -12.65
CA LYS A 197 7.35 -15.93 -12.33
C LYS A 197 8.69 -15.41 -12.86
N ALA A 198 8.67 -14.20 -13.38
CA ALA A 198 9.88 -13.51 -13.81
C ALA A 198 10.52 -12.75 -12.63
N TYR A 199 11.82 -12.88 -12.50
CA TYR A 199 12.61 -12.23 -11.46
C TYR A 199 13.76 -11.44 -12.09
N VAL A 200 13.95 -10.20 -11.66
CA VAL A 200 15.01 -9.29 -12.12
C VAL A 200 15.99 -9.05 -10.98
N ALA A 201 17.29 -9.14 -11.26
CA ALA A 201 18.33 -8.90 -10.27
C ALA A 201 18.21 -7.47 -9.71
N LEU A 202 18.18 -7.38 -8.39
CA LEU A 202 17.95 -6.09 -7.71
C LEU A 202 19.09 -5.09 -8.01
N ASP A 203 20.32 -5.57 -8.16
CA ASP A 203 21.46 -4.72 -8.52
C ASP A 203 21.35 -4.15 -9.94
N PHE A 204 20.73 -4.90 -10.86
CA PHE A 204 20.43 -4.38 -12.19
C PHE A 204 19.35 -3.29 -12.14
N VAL A 205 18.31 -3.50 -11.33
CA VAL A 205 17.26 -2.49 -11.12
C VAL A 205 17.82 -1.19 -10.54
N LYS A 206 18.74 -1.29 -9.59
CA LYS A 206 19.41 -0.12 -8.97
C LYS A 206 20.15 0.77 -9.98
N LYS A 207 20.64 0.21 -11.10
CA LYS A 207 21.33 1.00 -12.13
C LYS A 207 20.44 2.01 -12.84
N TYR A 208 19.15 1.68 -12.98
CA TYR A 208 18.19 2.45 -13.78
C TYR A 208 17.05 3.06 -12.95
N THR A 209 17.12 2.92 -11.62
CA THR A 209 16.02 3.37 -10.76
C THR A 209 16.53 4.26 -9.65
N ASN A 210 15.92 5.41 -9.51
CA ASN A 210 16.12 6.29 -8.38
C ASN A 210 15.56 5.63 -7.11
N MET A 211 16.39 4.88 -6.40
CA MET A 211 16.00 4.19 -5.17
C MET A 211 17.15 3.99 -4.19
N GLU A 212 16.83 3.97 -2.90
CA GLU A 212 17.66 3.41 -1.85
C GLU A 212 17.18 2.01 -1.52
N CYS A 213 18.10 1.08 -1.33
CA CYS A 213 17.83 -0.30 -1.02
C CYS A 213 18.61 -0.75 0.22
N LYS A 214 17.95 -1.41 1.16
CA LYS A 214 18.55 -1.98 2.36
C LYS A 214 18.06 -3.40 2.57
N GLU A 215 18.99 -4.29 2.83
CA GLU A 215 18.77 -5.72 3.06
C GLU A 215 18.80 -6.04 4.54
N TYR A 216 17.92 -6.92 4.99
CA TYR A 216 17.81 -7.38 6.37
C TYR A 216 17.56 -8.88 6.39
N GLN A 217 17.93 -9.51 7.50
CA GLN A 217 17.72 -10.94 7.73
C GLN A 217 16.77 -11.18 8.90
N ASN A 218 16.31 -12.42 9.05
CA ASN A 218 15.46 -12.90 10.12
C ASN A 218 14.06 -12.21 10.18
N PRO A 219 13.21 -12.38 9.17
CA PRO A 219 13.38 -13.09 7.90
C PRO A 219 14.12 -12.24 6.85
N ASN A 220 14.53 -12.87 5.74
CA ASN A 220 15.13 -12.16 4.62
C ASN A 220 14.16 -11.13 4.08
N ARG A 221 14.59 -9.87 3.99
CA ARG A 221 13.77 -8.78 3.49
C ARG A 221 14.59 -7.65 2.91
N VAL A 222 14.01 -7.01 1.93
CA VAL A 222 14.56 -5.85 1.25
C VAL A 222 13.61 -4.68 1.41
N MET A 223 14.12 -3.57 1.91
CA MET A 223 13.40 -2.31 1.98
C MET A 223 13.88 -1.38 0.87
N ILE A 224 12.98 -1.02 -0.03
CA ILE A 224 13.19 -0.10 -1.14
C ILE A 224 12.50 1.23 -0.81
N VAL A 225 13.22 2.32 -0.97
CA VAL A 225 12.69 3.68 -0.90
C VAL A 225 12.93 4.34 -2.24
N ASN A 226 11.88 4.61 -3.00
CA ASN A 226 11.90 5.29 -4.29
C ASN A 226 11.05 6.58 -4.31
N GLU A 227 10.51 6.96 -3.15
CA GLU A 227 9.85 8.24 -2.93
C GLU A 227 10.73 9.10 -2.02
N PHE A 228 11.21 10.21 -2.54
CA PHE A 228 12.08 11.16 -1.86
C PHE A 228 11.32 12.45 -1.57
N GLY A 229 11.81 13.24 -0.61
CA GLY A 229 11.18 14.47 -0.20
C GLY A 229 10.92 14.53 1.31
N LYS A 230 9.90 15.28 1.70
CA LYS A 230 9.55 15.46 3.12
C LYS A 230 8.92 14.23 3.71
N THR A 231 9.44 13.78 4.84
CA THR A 231 8.89 12.69 5.64
C THR A 231 8.84 13.07 7.11
N THR A 232 7.84 12.57 7.82
CA THR A 232 7.74 12.77 9.28
C THR A 232 8.52 11.67 10.00
N VAL A 233 9.42 12.07 10.88
CA VAL A 233 10.19 11.14 11.70
C VAL A 233 9.98 11.43 13.19
N ALA A 234 10.20 10.40 14.01
CA ALA A 234 10.14 10.51 15.46
C ALA A 234 11.21 9.62 16.11
N GLU A 235 11.52 9.90 17.37
CA GLU A 235 12.36 9.02 18.18
C GLU A 235 11.53 8.30 19.25
N MET A 236 11.92 7.07 19.58
CA MET A 236 11.29 6.33 20.67
C MET A 236 11.70 6.89 22.04
N LYS A 237 10.74 7.15 22.93
CA LYS A 237 10.99 7.56 24.34
C LYS A 237 11.52 6.43 25.19
N ARG A 238 11.12 5.19 24.89
CA ARG A 238 11.40 3.96 25.63
C ARG A 238 11.37 2.76 24.70
N ASP A 239 11.88 1.64 25.14
CA ASP A 239 11.69 0.36 24.43
C ASP A 239 10.19 0.13 24.25
N THR A 240 9.79 -0.17 23.03
CA THR A 240 8.37 -0.21 22.65
C THR A 240 8.12 -1.33 21.64
N GLN A 241 7.00 -2.01 21.82
CA GLN A 241 6.52 -3.02 20.89
C GLN A 241 5.81 -2.36 19.71
N VAL A 242 6.23 -2.73 18.51
CA VAL A 242 5.53 -2.38 17.27
C VAL A 242 4.49 -3.47 17.02
N ARG A 243 3.23 -3.09 16.89
CA ARG A 243 2.10 -4.02 16.78
C ARG A 243 1.50 -4.00 15.38
N PHE A 244 0.86 -5.09 15.01
CA PHE A 244 0.23 -5.25 13.70
C PHE A 244 -0.91 -4.24 13.45
N GLN A 245 -1.67 -3.91 14.50
CA GLN A 245 -2.77 -2.93 14.49
C GLN A 245 -2.69 -2.03 15.71
N GLY A 246 -3.34 -0.88 15.67
CA GLY A 246 -3.50 0.03 16.78
C GLY A 246 -4.33 -0.61 17.92
N GLY A 247 -3.65 -1.16 18.92
CA GLY A 247 -4.31 -1.78 20.06
C GLY A 247 -3.38 -2.64 20.91
N VAL A 248 -3.55 -2.59 22.25
CA VAL A 248 -2.72 -3.36 23.22
C VAL A 248 -2.89 -4.87 23.09
N LYS A 249 -3.95 -5.33 22.43
CA LYS A 249 -4.23 -6.76 22.18
C LYS A 249 -3.68 -7.27 20.86
N SER A 250 -3.29 -6.38 19.95
CA SER A 250 -2.73 -6.75 18.67
C SER A 250 -1.39 -7.50 18.84
N ILE A 251 -1.11 -8.43 17.96
CA ILE A 251 0.14 -9.19 17.92
C ILE A 251 1.35 -8.26 17.70
N ILE A 252 2.48 -8.65 18.24
CA ILE A 252 3.74 -7.89 18.19
C ILE A 252 4.50 -8.32 16.95
N LEU A 253 4.87 -7.33 16.11
CA LEU A 253 5.72 -7.55 14.93
C LEU A 253 7.21 -7.53 15.31
N THR A 254 7.62 -6.49 16.04
CA THR A 254 9.00 -6.27 16.47
C THR A 254 9.06 -5.38 17.72
N GLU A 255 10.26 -5.16 18.23
CA GLU A 255 10.55 -4.24 19.33
C GLU A 255 11.56 -3.20 18.88
N VAL A 256 11.25 -1.94 19.10
CA VAL A 256 12.13 -0.80 18.80
C VAL A 256 12.70 -0.25 20.11
N LYS A 257 13.99 0.00 20.13
CA LYS A 257 14.70 0.46 21.33
C LYS A 257 14.51 1.95 21.56
N LYS A 258 14.73 2.38 22.81
CA LYS A 258 14.77 3.78 23.18
C LYS A 258 15.74 4.55 22.29
N SER A 259 15.33 5.74 21.86
CA SER A 259 16.08 6.66 20.98
C SER A 259 16.27 6.18 19.54
N GLU A 260 15.77 5.00 19.16
CA GLU A 260 15.71 4.64 17.75
C GLU A 260 14.73 5.55 17.00
N LYS A 261 15.08 5.84 15.76
CA LYS A 261 14.32 6.67 14.86
C LYS A 261 13.33 5.82 14.06
N VAL A 262 12.11 6.30 13.94
CA VAL A 262 11.06 5.70 13.12
C VAL A 262 10.46 6.73 12.18
N THR A 263 10.01 6.28 11.02
CA THR A 263 9.20 7.11 10.11
C THR A 263 7.74 7.01 10.52
N VAL A 264 7.06 8.14 10.70
CA VAL A 264 5.62 8.19 11.01
C VAL A 264 4.86 8.26 9.69
N ILE A 265 3.98 7.28 9.48
CA ILE A 265 3.23 7.13 8.23
C ILE A 265 1.82 7.73 8.37
N GLU A 266 1.15 7.39 9.48
CA GLU A 266 -0.27 7.70 9.66
C GLU A 266 -0.58 7.92 11.15
N ASP A 267 -1.58 8.76 11.41
CA ASP A 267 -2.05 9.09 12.75
C ASP A 267 -3.41 8.42 13.00
N GLU A 268 -3.50 7.59 14.05
CA GLU A 268 -4.74 6.98 14.53
C GLU A 268 -4.97 7.35 15.98
N ASP A 269 -6.20 7.24 16.47
CA ASP A 269 -6.56 7.63 17.84
C ASP A 269 -5.72 6.87 18.89
N GLY A 270 -4.81 7.62 19.53
CA GLY A 270 -3.88 7.11 20.54
C GLY A 270 -2.72 6.25 20.01
N TRP A 271 -2.65 5.98 18.71
CA TRP A 271 -1.63 5.18 18.03
C TRP A 271 -1.06 5.91 16.82
N LYS A 272 0.15 5.55 16.40
CA LYS A 272 0.73 5.98 15.14
C LYS A 272 1.26 4.78 14.38
N LYS A 273 0.92 4.72 13.09
CA LYS A 273 1.53 3.77 12.17
C LYS A 273 2.92 4.25 11.86
N VAL A 274 3.89 3.39 12.04
CA VAL A 274 5.30 3.72 11.84
C VAL A 274 6.01 2.68 11.01
N ARG A 275 7.05 3.10 10.30
CA ARG A 275 8.05 2.22 9.71
C ARG A 275 9.31 2.31 10.55
N THR A 276 9.81 1.17 10.99
CA THR A 276 11.09 1.06 11.71
C THR A 276 12.27 1.18 10.77
N SER A 277 13.46 1.39 11.32
CA SER A 277 14.71 1.48 10.54
C SER A 277 15.04 0.20 9.77
N ASP A 278 14.54 -0.94 10.23
CA ASP A 278 14.70 -2.27 9.66
C ASP A 278 13.48 -2.76 8.87
N GLY A 279 12.57 -1.84 8.48
CA GLY A 279 11.50 -2.08 7.52
C GLY A 279 10.21 -2.68 8.06
N PHE A 280 10.04 -2.86 9.39
CA PHE A 280 8.74 -3.26 9.91
C PHE A 280 7.74 -2.11 9.88
N ILE A 281 6.54 -2.39 9.41
CA ILE A 281 5.43 -1.43 9.35
C ILE A 281 4.33 -1.86 10.31
N GLY A 282 4.07 -1.06 11.31
CA GLY A 282 3.08 -1.36 12.34
C GLY A 282 2.77 -0.16 13.22
N TYR A 283 2.15 -0.40 14.37
CA TYR A 283 1.61 0.63 15.23
C TYR A 283 2.33 0.70 16.57
N VAL A 284 2.61 1.94 17.00
CA VAL A 284 3.09 2.25 18.35
C VAL A 284 2.18 3.25 19.03
N GLN A 285 2.11 3.21 20.38
CA GLN A 285 1.36 4.22 21.11
C GLN A 285 1.96 5.62 20.89
N THR A 286 1.12 6.62 20.61
CA THR A 286 1.53 8.01 20.37
C THR A 286 2.40 8.54 21.50
N ASN A 287 2.11 8.20 22.76
CA ASN A 287 2.89 8.64 23.93
C ASN A 287 4.30 8.01 24.03
N SER A 288 4.61 7.02 23.19
CA SER A 288 5.93 6.38 23.11
C SER A 288 6.89 7.14 22.21
N LEU A 289 6.40 8.14 21.46
CA LEU A 289 7.17 8.96 20.53
C LEU A 289 7.54 10.30 21.13
N LYS A 290 8.69 10.83 20.71
CA LYS A 290 9.20 12.19 21.01
C LYS A 290 9.86 12.77 19.77
N HIS A 291 10.12 14.08 19.78
CA HIS A 291 10.84 14.79 18.73
C HIS A 291 10.28 14.54 17.33
N ILE A 292 8.93 14.55 17.22
CA ILE A 292 8.27 14.40 15.92
C ILE A 292 8.62 15.65 15.10
N LYS A 293 9.21 15.44 13.92
CA LYS A 293 9.64 16.51 13.00
C LYS A 293 9.61 16.05 11.55
N GLU A 294 9.57 17.01 10.65
CA GLU A 294 9.82 16.76 9.24
C GLU A 294 11.32 16.66 8.97
N GLU A 295 11.72 15.71 8.14
CA GLU A 295 13.04 15.59 7.54
C GLU A 295 12.90 15.42 6.03
N THR A 296 13.88 15.92 5.28
CA THR A 296 13.93 15.71 3.84
C THR A 296 14.86 14.56 3.53
N ILE A 297 14.34 13.53 2.86
CA ILE A 297 15.15 12.47 2.27
C ILE A 297 15.47 12.89 0.85
N SER A 298 16.75 12.94 0.49
CA SER A 298 17.23 13.29 -0.84
C SER A 298 17.89 12.08 -1.49
N SER A 299 17.80 12.00 -2.80
CA SER A 299 18.54 11.04 -3.61
C SER A 299 19.72 11.72 -4.29
N SER A 300 20.79 10.95 -4.53
CA SER A 300 21.90 11.34 -5.38
C SER A 300 21.82 10.77 -6.80
N PHE A 301 20.74 10.05 -7.13
CA PHE A 301 20.54 9.48 -8.45
C PHE A 301 20.26 10.57 -9.47
N GLU A 302 21.00 10.56 -10.57
CA GLU A 302 20.78 11.48 -11.70
C GLU A 302 19.76 10.83 -12.65
N GLU A 303 18.52 11.33 -12.60
CA GLU A 303 17.48 10.83 -13.49
C GLU A 303 17.76 11.21 -14.95
N PRO A 304 17.67 10.23 -15.87
CA PRO A 304 17.76 10.52 -17.28
C PRO A 304 16.69 11.54 -17.72
N GLN A 305 17.10 12.55 -18.46
CA GLN A 305 16.19 13.58 -18.96
C GLN A 305 15.46 13.08 -20.20
N TYR A 306 14.16 12.83 -20.07
CA TYR A 306 13.29 12.47 -21.17
C TYR A 306 12.71 13.76 -21.77
N THR A 307 13.04 14.03 -23.01
CA THR A 307 12.50 15.19 -23.71
C THR A 307 11.14 14.86 -24.30
N GLY A 308 10.13 15.63 -23.94
CA GLY A 308 8.83 15.63 -24.62
C GLY A 308 8.73 16.74 -25.65
N ILE A 309 7.91 16.55 -26.67
CA ILE A 309 7.56 17.64 -27.61
C ILE A 309 6.61 18.57 -26.83
N SER A 310 7.15 19.71 -26.41
CA SER A 310 6.37 20.78 -25.80
C SER A 310 6.44 22.02 -26.67
N LYS A 311 5.30 22.64 -26.96
CA LYS A 311 5.19 23.85 -27.71
C LYS A 311 4.81 25.02 -26.81
N ASP A 312 5.37 26.18 -27.08
CA ASP A 312 5.06 27.44 -26.37
C ASP A 312 3.81 28.15 -26.94
N TYR A 313 3.15 27.53 -27.91
CA TYR A 313 1.94 28.01 -28.55
C TYR A 313 0.82 26.96 -28.49
N LYS A 314 -0.42 27.44 -28.69
CA LYS A 314 -1.59 26.56 -28.76
C LYS A 314 -1.62 25.82 -30.10
N ILE A 315 -1.55 24.49 -30.05
CA ILE A 315 -1.66 23.62 -31.21
C ILE A 315 -3.09 23.67 -31.75
N ASN A 316 -3.23 24.03 -33.01
CA ASN A 316 -4.46 23.93 -33.78
C ASN A 316 -4.19 22.97 -34.94
N MET A 317 -4.67 21.73 -34.84
CA MET A 317 -4.34 20.63 -35.74
C MET A 317 -5.55 20.18 -36.55
N ALA A 318 -5.32 19.83 -37.82
CA ALA A 318 -6.30 19.15 -38.66
C ALA A 318 -5.73 17.84 -39.20
N TRP A 319 -6.56 16.78 -39.21
CA TRP A 319 -6.23 15.56 -39.92
C TRP A 319 -6.54 15.71 -41.42
N HIS A 320 -5.57 15.30 -42.24
CA HIS A 320 -5.78 15.19 -43.69
C HIS A 320 -5.86 13.70 -44.04
N ASN A 321 -7.03 13.23 -44.44
CA ASN A 321 -7.20 11.85 -44.89
C ASN A 321 -6.58 11.68 -46.27
N VAL A 322 -5.36 11.17 -46.32
CA VAL A 322 -4.60 10.89 -47.55
C VAL A 322 -4.72 9.39 -47.81
N GLU A 323 -5.46 9.00 -48.87
CA GLU A 323 -5.72 7.59 -49.20
C GLU A 323 -4.76 7.02 -50.24
N ASN A 324 -4.10 7.88 -51.02
CA ASN A 324 -3.17 7.52 -52.07
C ASN A 324 -2.19 8.66 -52.35
N THR A 325 -1.15 8.39 -53.10
CA THR A 325 -0.10 9.38 -53.43
C THR A 325 -0.64 10.63 -54.16
N THR A 326 -1.67 10.49 -55.00
CA THR A 326 -2.27 11.65 -55.72
C THR A 326 -2.94 12.59 -54.74
N ALA A 327 -3.54 12.07 -53.64
CA ALA A 327 -4.22 12.90 -52.65
C ALA A 327 -3.27 13.81 -51.86
N ASN A 328 -1.97 13.57 -51.87
CA ASN A 328 -0.98 14.48 -51.30
C ASN A 328 -1.06 15.87 -51.91
N GLY A 329 -1.32 15.96 -53.22
CA GLY A 329 -1.44 17.24 -53.94
C GLY A 329 -2.63 18.12 -53.49
N TYR A 330 -3.65 17.58 -52.85
CA TYR A 330 -4.81 18.34 -52.37
C TYR A 330 -4.52 19.26 -51.19
N ILE A 331 -3.32 19.18 -50.59
CA ILE A 331 -2.92 20.10 -49.51
C ILE A 331 -3.00 21.56 -49.96
N GLN A 332 -2.69 21.86 -51.19
CA GLN A 332 -2.69 23.23 -51.72
C GLN A 332 -4.10 23.85 -51.70
N ASP A 333 -5.09 23.12 -52.22
CA ASP A 333 -6.48 23.56 -52.25
C ASP A 333 -7.09 23.68 -50.86
N MET A 334 -6.74 22.73 -49.99
CA MET A 334 -7.20 22.71 -48.62
C MET A 334 -6.68 23.88 -47.79
N LEU A 335 -5.40 24.22 -47.93
CA LEU A 335 -4.79 25.31 -47.17
C LEU A 335 -5.20 26.68 -47.72
N ALA A 336 -5.55 26.80 -49.02
CA ALA A 336 -6.05 28.05 -49.61
C ALA A 336 -7.29 28.58 -48.89
N SER A 337 -8.12 27.72 -48.36
CA SER A 337 -9.35 28.08 -47.63
C SER A 337 -9.25 27.98 -46.08
N THR A 338 -8.10 27.56 -45.55
CA THR A 338 -7.90 27.29 -44.12
C THR A 338 -7.11 28.41 -43.45
N LYS A 339 -7.49 28.79 -42.22
CA LYS A 339 -6.79 29.81 -41.44
C LYS A 339 -6.56 29.32 -40.01
N GLY A 340 -5.40 29.70 -39.46
CA GLY A 340 -5.08 29.51 -38.06
C GLY A 340 -4.64 28.09 -37.67
N LEU A 341 -4.38 27.21 -38.64
CA LEU A 341 -3.71 25.93 -38.34
C LEU A 341 -2.25 26.19 -37.97
N THR A 342 -1.75 25.34 -37.07
CA THR A 342 -0.33 25.25 -36.70
C THR A 342 0.27 23.93 -37.14
N THR A 343 -0.57 22.89 -37.28
CA THR A 343 -0.15 21.52 -37.51
C THR A 343 -1.13 20.83 -38.46
N ILE A 344 -0.59 20.04 -39.40
CA ILE A 344 -1.37 19.17 -40.26
C ILE A 344 -0.94 17.71 -40.07
N ALA A 345 -1.91 16.80 -39.98
CA ALA A 345 -1.66 15.39 -39.67
C ALA A 345 -2.15 14.50 -40.84
N PRO A 346 -1.30 14.25 -41.87
CA PRO A 346 -1.65 13.35 -42.96
C PRO A 346 -1.61 11.87 -42.53
N THR A 347 -2.55 11.07 -43.04
CA THR A 347 -2.69 9.64 -42.74
C THR A 347 -1.78 8.80 -43.64
N TRP A 348 -0.47 8.93 -43.49
CA TRP A 348 0.51 8.37 -44.41
C TRP A 348 0.97 6.97 -44.13
N PHE A 349 1.01 6.59 -42.88
CA PHE A 349 1.64 5.35 -42.42
C PHE A 349 0.60 4.29 -42.05
N HIS A 350 0.78 3.07 -42.57
CA HIS A 350 -0.05 1.92 -42.28
C HIS A 350 0.82 0.73 -41.96
N ILE A 351 0.43 -0.04 -40.93
CA ILE A 351 1.04 -1.35 -40.69
C ILE A 351 0.68 -2.26 -41.87
N ALA A 352 1.69 -2.76 -42.59
CA ALA A 352 1.50 -3.52 -43.80
C ALA A 352 1.16 -5.00 -43.55
N ASP A 353 1.66 -5.56 -42.46
CA ASP A 353 1.48 -6.97 -42.08
C ASP A 353 1.82 -7.22 -40.59
N THR A 354 1.63 -8.45 -40.15
CA THR A 354 1.92 -8.90 -38.79
C THR A 354 3.41 -8.98 -38.45
N GLN A 355 4.32 -8.76 -39.40
CA GLN A 355 5.77 -8.67 -39.15
C GLN A 355 6.23 -7.25 -38.80
N GLY A 356 5.30 -6.28 -38.77
CA GLY A 356 5.60 -4.87 -38.52
C GLY A 356 6.23 -4.17 -39.70
N ASN A 357 5.95 -4.61 -40.90
CA ASN A 357 6.33 -3.86 -42.11
C ASN A 357 5.42 -2.64 -42.28
N LEU A 358 5.96 -1.60 -42.93
CA LEU A 358 5.30 -0.33 -43.13
C LEU A 358 4.89 -0.13 -44.60
N ASN A 359 3.65 0.28 -44.80
CA ASN A 359 3.23 0.94 -46.03
C ASN A 359 3.27 2.46 -45.83
N SER A 360 4.03 3.19 -46.65
CA SER A 360 4.16 4.62 -46.55
C SER A 360 3.79 5.30 -47.89
N ILE A 361 3.01 6.36 -47.77
CA ILE A 361 2.71 7.29 -48.87
C ILE A 361 3.15 8.71 -48.51
N ALA A 362 4.16 8.84 -47.64
CA ALA A 362 4.77 10.09 -47.26
C ALA A 362 5.37 10.78 -48.48
N ASP A 363 5.30 12.11 -48.54
CA ASP A 363 5.59 12.91 -49.70
C ASP A 363 6.38 14.16 -49.31
N ALA A 364 7.56 14.33 -49.87
CA ALA A 364 8.45 15.46 -49.59
C ALA A 364 7.89 16.80 -50.09
N ASP A 365 7.20 16.80 -51.20
CA ASP A 365 6.61 18.05 -51.75
C ASP A 365 5.47 18.54 -50.82
N TYR A 366 4.71 17.60 -50.23
CA TYR A 366 3.71 17.92 -49.22
C TYR A 366 4.34 18.57 -47.99
N VAL A 367 5.41 17.99 -47.44
CA VAL A 367 6.11 18.53 -46.27
C VAL A 367 6.66 19.90 -46.58
N ASN A 368 7.33 20.06 -47.72
CA ASN A 368 7.87 21.35 -48.17
C ASN A 368 6.77 22.43 -48.25
N TYR A 369 5.62 22.09 -48.82
CA TYR A 369 4.50 23.03 -48.93
C TYR A 369 3.90 23.41 -47.58
N ALA A 370 3.75 22.43 -46.69
CA ALA A 370 3.26 22.67 -45.33
C ALA A 370 4.23 23.58 -44.54
N HIS A 371 5.53 23.31 -44.60
CA HIS A 371 6.56 24.12 -43.92
C HIS A 371 6.62 25.56 -44.48
N GLN A 372 6.51 25.74 -45.81
CA GLN A 372 6.39 27.07 -46.46
C GLN A 372 5.14 27.81 -45.98
N SER A 373 4.10 27.08 -45.58
CA SER A 373 2.86 27.62 -45.03
C SER A 373 2.92 27.82 -43.52
N ASN A 374 4.08 27.66 -42.88
CA ASN A 374 4.32 27.67 -41.41
C ASN A 374 3.53 26.62 -40.63
N LEU A 375 3.32 25.46 -41.22
CA LEU A 375 2.66 24.32 -40.55
C LEU A 375 3.69 23.24 -40.24
N GLU A 376 3.57 22.63 -39.04
CA GLU A 376 4.23 21.37 -38.73
C GLU A 376 3.45 20.20 -39.33
N VAL A 377 4.17 19.18 -39.78
CA VAL A 377 3.58 17.92 -40.26
C VAL A 377 3.74 16.82 -39.23
N TRP A 378 2.63 16.29 -38.73
CA TRP A 378 2.59 15.20 -37.79
C TRP A 378 1.93 13.98 -38.44
N ALA A 379 2.72 13.15 -39.10
CA ALA A 379 2.23 12.00 -39.83
C ALA A 379 1.54 10.98 -38.90
N VAL A 380 0.39 10.50 -39.36
CA VAL A 380 -0.41 9.52 -38.62
C VAL A 380 0.02 8.11 -39.01
N LEU A 381 0.33 7.28 -38.02
CA LEU A 381 0.44 5.82 -38.13
C LEU A 381 -0.89 5.19 -37.73
N ARG A 382 -1.43 4.30 -38.56
CA ARG A 382 -2.67 3.56 -38.28
C ARG A 382 -2.55 2.07 -38.59
N ASP A 383 -3.35 1.27 -37.97
CA ASP A 383 -3.37 -0.21 -38.07
C ASP A 383 -4.50 -0.71 -39.00
N PHE A 384 -5.39 0.16 -39.46
CA PHE A 384 -6.49 -0.18 -40.34
C PHE A 384 -6.29 0.36 -41.74
N HIS A 385 -7.00 -0.22 -42.73
CA HIS A 385 -6.86 0.10 -44.17
C HIS A 385 -5.45 -0.15 -44.77
N GLY A 386 -4.66 -1.03 -44.13
CA GLY A 386 -3.37 -1.51 -44.61
C GLY A 386 -3.41 -3.02 -44.86
N GLY A 387 -2.48 -3.73 -44.29
CA GLY A 387 -2.42 -5.19 -44.27
C GLY A 387 -2.97 -5.83 -43.01
N ILE A 388 -3.41 -5.05 -42.04
CA ILE A 388 -3.98 -5.49 -40.76
C ILE A 388 -5.50 -5.48 -40.86
N ASN A 389 -6.16 -6.58 -40.48
CA ASN A 389 -7.60 -6.79 -40.62
C ASN A 389 -8.32 -7.01 -39.28
N SER A 390 -7.59 -7.17 -38.18
CA SER A 390 -8.16 -7.45 -36.86
C SER A 390 -7.33 -6.84 -35.73
N ALA A 391 -7.93 -6.69 -34.56
CA ALA A 391 -7.24 -6.30 -33.34
C ALA A 391 -6.17 -7.32 -32.92
N ASP A 392 -6.39 -8.61 -33.19
CA ASP A 392 -5.42 -9.68 -32.88
C ASP A 392 -4.15 -9.52 -33.74
N GLU A 393 -4.29 -9.15 -35.03
CA GLU A 393 -3.14 -8.89 -35.89
C GLU A 393 -2.39 -7.63 -35.46
N THR A 394 -3.08 -6.58 -35.02
CA THR A 394 -2.44 -5.40 -34.40
C THR A 394 -1.70 -5.79 -33.11
N TYR A 395 -2.33 -6.58 -32.27
CA TYR A 395 -1.70 -7.10 -31.04
C TYR A 395 -0.46 -7.94 -31.36
N GLU A 396 -0.49 -8.77 -32.39
CA GLU A 396 0.64 -9.57 -32.86
C GLU A 396 1.86 -8.71 -33.23
N VAL A 397 1.65 -7.55 -33.84
CA VAL A 397 2.75 -6.58 -34.11
C VAL A 397 3.22 -5.91 -32.83
N LEU A 398 2.28 -5.39 -32.03
CA LEU A 398 2.62 -4.53 -30.90
C LEU A 398 3.12 -5.30 -29.66
N SER A 399 2.81 -6.59 -29.52
CA SER A 399 3.24 -7.43 -28.42
C SER A 399 4.63 -8.06 -28.57
N HIS A 400 5.26 -7.94 -29.78
CA HIS A 400 6.60 -8.45 -30.06
C HIS A 400 7.59 -7.31 -30.23
N THR A 401 8.65 -7.30 -29.46
CA THR A 401 9.67 -6.23 -29.50
C THR A 401 10.33 -6.10 -30.84
N SER A 402 10.72 -7.19 -31.50
CA SER A 402 11.36 -7.18 -32.80
C SER A 402 10.48 -6.53 -33.88
N ARG A 403 9.18 -6.82 -33.88
CA ARG A 403 8.21 -6.27 -34.82
C ARG A 403 7.93 -4.79 -34.58
N ARG A 404 7.79 -4.39 -33.31
CA ARG A 404 7.67 -2.97 -32.93
C ARG A 404 8.90 -2.17 -33.38
N THR A 405 10.09 -2.70 -33.13
CA THR A 405 11.34 -2.05 -33.52
C THR A 405 11.42 -1.90 -35.03
N ASN A 406 11.13 -2.97 -35.78
CA ASN A 406 11.06 -2.93 -37.25
C ASN A 406 10.10 -1.83 -37.76
N LEU A 407 8.90 -1.77 -37.17
CA LEU A 407 7.91 -0.75 -37.52
C LEU A 407 8.39 0.68 -37.20
N ILE A 408 8.95 0.90 -36.03
CA ILE A 408 9.48 2.19 -35.57
C ILE A 408 10.61 2.65 -36.52
N ASP A 409 11.56 1.79 -36.84
CA ASP A 409 12.70 2.09 -37.70
C ASP A 409 12.24 2.51 -39.10
N GLN A 410 11.26 1.81 -39.67
CA GLN A 410 10.71 2.14 -40.98
C GLN A 410 9.92 3.47 -40.97
N VAL A 411 9.15 3.75 -39.90
CA VAL A 411 8.44 5.02 -39.75
C VAL A 411 9.42 6.18 -39.68
N ILE A 412 10.47 6.03 -38.83
CA ILE A 412 11.50 7.06 -38.68
C ILE A 412 12.23 7.28 -40.00
N ALA A 413 12.66 6.20 -40.68
CA ALA A 413 13.33 6.31 -41.99
C ALA A 413 12.46 7.00 -43.03
N SER A 414 11.16 6.66 -43.11
CA SER A 414 10.23 7.26 -44.03
C SER A 414 9.94 8.74 -43.70
N ALA A 415 9.82 9.09 -42.43
CA ALA A 415 9.64 10.47 -42.01
C ALA A 415 10.87 11.32 -42.33
N LEU A 416 12.08 10.83 -42.04
CA LEU A 416 13.33 11.53 -42.37
C LEU A 416 13.52 11.72 -43.89
N GLN A 417 13.06 10.76 -44.70
CA GLN A 417 13.11 10.87 -46.15
C GLN A 417 12.15 11.93 -46.69
N ALA A 418 11.01 12.12 -46.04
CA ALA A 418 10.00 13.09 -46.43
C ALA A 418 10.35 14.53 -45.99
N GLY A 419 11.20 14.74 -44.98
CA GLY A 419 11.62 16.05 -44.44
C GLY A 419 11.11 16.27 -43.01
#